data_f4a8a4b7db49183b7086beec9695d01d
#
_entry.id   f4a8a4b7db49183b7086beec9695d01d
#
_cell.length_a   1.000
_cell.length_b   1.000
_cell.length_c   1.000
_cell.angle_alpha   90.00
_cell.angle_beta   90.00
_cell.angle_gamma   90.00
#
_symmetry.space_group_name_H-M   'P 1'
#
loop_
_entity.id
_entity.type
_entity.pdbx_description
1 polymer ?
#
loop_
_entity_poly.entity_id
_entity_poly.type
_entity_poly.pdbx_seq_one_letter_code
_entity_poly.pdbx_strand_id
1 'polypeptide(L)'
;MKIIRAACKRITFSLLFAVITFLLNSTIYSQEFKFAWLSDTHVGGTTGAEDLVNSVRDINSFTDIDFVILSGDVTETGKTADLERTKNILDSLRKPYYIIPGNHDTKWSESGCTKFSQIFGSDRFVFDYNGIRFIGMHEGPIMRMGDGHFSPEDLRWLDSTLSKITDLSKPIIFVTHYPVDNSIDNWFEVSDRLKKFNTKMILCGHGHANRSYSFEGIPGIMGRSNLRAKANLGGYNIVEVTKDSVFFSERIPGKITKPVWNKLSLKEINYAADTIKYARPDFSINSSYPNIKTKWSYKTNYTITSAPVVYKENVFVTSGSGCAYCLSLSNGKLKWQFKTNGAIYGSPDVSNNKVVFGSTDQNIYCVNASTGKLVWKYFTHSPIVAVPKIHNDVVYIGGGDGKFRAINLSTGKLIWEYEGIGEFVESKPLIYNDKIIFGAWDSYLYALNLKDGSLVWKWQGTEGFLYSPAACWAVASNGKIFVVAPDRIATAIDAETGKTIWRTNAHQVRESIGISGDGKYVYAKGMNDSLFVFSASSNEAKLVKAIDCKFGYEIDPSMPQEKEGVVYFGTKNGLVVAIDFQKLEVMWKYKSGVSLVNTVAPIDKSKVVITNTDGEVLLIETSKN
;
A
#
# COMPACT_ATOMS: atom_id res chain seq x y z
N MET A 1 -61.96 -45.83 -26.88
CA MET A 1 -61.09 -45.15 -27.91
C MET A 1 -60.90 -43.65 -27.65
N LYS A 2 -61.76 -42.89 -27.02
CA LYS A 2 -61.55 -41.44 -26.75
C LYS A 2 -60.57 -41.13 -25.57
N ILE A 3 -60.40 -42.05 -24.59
CA ILE A 3 -59.52 -41.86 -23.43
C ILE A 3 -58.05 -42.10 -23.80
N ILE A 4 -57.75 -43.01 -24.71
CA ILE A 4 -56.38 -43.32 -25.16
C ILE A 4 -55.79 -42.18 -26.02
N ARG A 5 -56.60 -41.44 -26.79
CA ARG A 5 -56.15 -40.30 -27.58
C ARG A 5 -55.80 -39.06 -26.73
N ALA A 6 -56.43 -38.89 -25.56
CA ALA A 6 -56.12 -37.77 -24.65
C ALA A 6 -54.79 -38.01 -23.87
N ALA A 7 -54.49 -39.27 -23.52
CA ALA A 7 -53.23 -39.59 -22.85
C ALA A 7 -52.01 -39.47 -23.79
N CYS A 8 -52.10 -39.90 -25.04
CA CYS A 8 -51.03 -39.73 -26.04
C CYS A 8 -50.76 -38.24 -26.37
N LYS A 9 -51.79 -37.38 -26.42
CA LYS A 9 -51.56 -35.93 -26.67
C LYS A 9 -50.92 -35.23 -25.48
N ARG A 10 -51.19 -35.64 -24.22
CA ARG A 10 -50.55 -35.08 -23.02
C ARG A 10 -49.09 -35.51 -22.90
N ILE A 11 -48.74 -36.74 -23.23
CA ILE A 11 -47.37 -37.27 -23.17
C ILE A 11 -46.50 -36.61 -24.27
N THR A 12 -47.03 -36.41 -25.49
CA THR A 12 -46.30 -35.73 -26.57
C THR A 12 -46.11 -34.25 -26.28
N PHE A 13 -47.06 -33.56 -25.61
CA PHE A 13 -46.94 -32.17 -25.24
C PHE A 13 -45.94 -31.97 -24.07
N SER A 14 -45.93 -32.89 -23.10
CA SER A 14 -44.96 -32.87 -21.97
C SER A 14 -43.55 -33.20 -22.41
N LEU A 15 -43.38 -34.13 -23.36
CA LEU A 15 -42.05 -34.44 -23.97
C LEU A 15 -41.56 -33.30 -24.86
N LEU A 16 -42.43 -32.64 -25.61
CA LEU A 16 -42.06 -31.46 -26.42
C LEU A 16 -41.71 -30.26 -25.55
N PHE A 17 -42.39 -30.06 -24.42
CA PHE A 17 -42.07 -28.99 -23.46
C PHE A 17 -40.77 -29.28 -22.69
N ALA A 18 -40.50 -30.55 -22.34
CA ALA A 18 -39.23 -30.96 -21.72
C ALA A 18 -38.05 -30.86 -22.70
N VAL A 19 -38.22 -31.17 -23.98
CA VAL A 19 -37.21 -31.03 -25.01
C VAL A 19 -36.99 -29.55 -25.36
N ILE A 20 -38.03 -28.71 -25.38
CA ILE A 20 -37.89 -27.26 -25.57
C ILE A 20 -37.24 -26.60 -24.34
N THR A 21 -37.54 -27.03 -23.12
CA THR A 21 -36.86 -26.54 -21.90
C THR A 21 -35.43 -27.05 -21.82
N PHE A 22 -35.12 -28.24 -22.34
CA PHE A 22 -33.73 -28.74 -22.43
C PHE A 22 -32.94 -28.07 -23.53
N LEU A 23 -33.57 -27.66 -24.64
CA LEU A 23 -32.97 -26.91 -25.73
C LEU A 23 -32.85 -25.40 -25.41
N LEU A 24 -33.66 -24.86 -24.50
CA LEU A 24 -33.57 -23.49 -24.01
C LEU A 24 -32.55 -23.33 -22.85
N ASN A 25 -32.13 -24.45 -22.24
CA ASN A 25 -31.00 -24.50 -21.30
C ASN A 25 -29.66 -24.84 -21.96
N SER A 26 -29.59 -24.86 -23.31
CA SER A 26 -28.29 -24.77 -23.98
C SER A 26 -27.78 -23.37 -23.69
N THR A 27 -26.96 -23.27 -22.67
CA THR A 27 -26.13 -22.13 -22.32
C THR A 27 -25.68 -21.44 -23.60
N ILE A 28 -26.16 -20.23 -23.84
CA ILE A 28 -25.63 -19.32 -24.87
C ILE A 28 -24.20 -18.99 -24.38
N TYR A 29 -23.28 -19.90 -24.60
CA TYR A 29 -21.85 -19.65 -24.42
C TYR A 29 -21.27 -19.21 -25.76
N SER A 30 -20.78 -17.99 -25.72
CA SER A 30 -19.71 -17.49 -26.58
C SER A 30 -20.11 -16.94 -27.94
N GLN A 31 -20.56 -15.71 -27.97
CA GLN A 31 -20.09 -14.83 -29.04
C GLN A 31 -18.60 -14.52 -28.76
N GLU A 32 -17.76 -14.63 -29.78
CA GLU A 32 -16.38 -14.16 -29.73
C GLU A 32 -16.40 -12.66 -29.45
N PHE A 33 -15.45 -12.18 -28.65
CA PHE A 33 -15.35 -10.77 -28.32
C PHE A 33 -13.89 -10.35 -28.17
N LYS A 34 -13.65 -9.04 -28.23
CA LYS A 34 -12.33 -8.46 -28.08
C LYS A 34 -12.33 -7.34 -27.07
N PHE A 35 -11.26 -7.22 -26.32
CA PHE A 35 -11.03 -6.06 -25.48
C PHE A 35 -9.60 -5.53 -25.61
N ALA A 36 -9.45 -4.23 -25.39
CA ALA A 36 -8.14 -3.63 -25.28
C ALA A 36 -7.67 -3.72 -23.83
N TRP A 37 -6.43 -4.15 -23.63
CA TRP A 37 -5.83 -4.24 -22.33
C TRP A 37 -4.58 -3.37 -22.24
N LEU A 38 -4.67 -2.30 -21.43
CA LEU A 38 -3.62 -1.35 -21.12
C LEU A 38 -3.10 -1.61 -19.70
N SER A 39 -1.85 -1.30 -19.47
CA SER A 39 -1.20 -1.28 -18.16
C SER A 39 -0.13 -0.20 -18.15
N ASP A 40 0.23 0.29 -16.96
CA ASP A 40 1.40 1.13 -16.76
C ASP A 40 1.39 2.35 -17.71
N THR A 41 0.34 3.16 -17.65
CA THR A 41 0.16 4.34 -18.52
C THR A 41 0.95 5.55 -18.04
N HIS A 42 1.26 5.63 -16.73
CA HIS A 42 2.11 6.63 -16.10
C HIS A 42 1.84 8.07 -16.55
N VAL A 43 0.58 8.48 -16.55
CA VAL A 43 0.22 9.89 -16.82
C VAL A 43 0.84 10.77 -15.74
N GLY A 44 1.49 11.87 -16.13
CA GLY A 44 2.35 12.68 -15.24
C GLY A 44 3.84 12.43 -15.50
N GLY A 45 4.22 11.25 -15.99
CA GLY A 45 5.55 10.96 -16.53
C GLY A 45 5.77 11.58 -17.91
N THR A 46 7.00 11.47 -18.42
CA THR A 46 7.47 12.20 -19.60
C THR A 46 6.58 12.04 -20.84
N THR A 47 6.09 10.83 -21.14
CA THR A 47 5.31 10.54 -22.36
C THR A 47 3.94 9.94 -22.08
N GLY A 48 3.62 9.61 -20.82
CA GLY A 48 2.45 8.82 -20.45
C GLY A 48 1.13 9.37 -20.99
N ALA A 49 0.89 10.66 -20.84
CA ALA A 49 -0.34 11.27 -21.34
C ALA A 49 -0.47 11.21 -22.86
N GLU A 50 0.62 11.47 -23.60
CA GLU A 50 0.62 11.40 -25.07
C GLU A 50 0.39 9.97 -25.55
N ASP A 51 1.06 8.99 -24.93
CA ASP A 51 0.94 7.58 -25.27
C ASP A 51 -0.46 7.06 -25.00
N LEU A 52 -1.10 7.48 -23.87
CA LEU A 52 -2.48 7.14 -23.57
C LEU A 52 -3.46 7.78 -24.57
N VAL A 53 -3.29 9.06 -24.93
CA VAL A 53 -4.12 9.72 -25.97
C VAL A 53 -4.03 8.98 -27.30
N ASN A 54 -2.82 8.56 -27.71
CA ASN A 54 -2.63 7.80 -28.95
C ASN A 54 -3.33 6.44 -28.88
N SER A 55 -3.25 5.74 -27.74
CA SER A 55 -3.93 4.46 -27.53
C SER A 55 -5.46 4.62 -27.53
N VAL A 56 -6.01 5.62 -26.87
CA VAL A 56 -7.45 5.92 -26.85
C VAL A 56 -7.97 6.22 -28.26
N ARG A 57 -7.23 7.04 -29.03
CA ARG A 57 -7.59 7.35 -30.43
C ARG A 57 -7.59 6.08 -31.29
N ASP A 58 -6.58 5.23 -31.15
CA ASP A 58 -6.46 3.98 -31.89
C ASP A 58 -7.58 3.00 -31.53
N ILE A 59 -7.87 2.82 -30.24
CA ILE A 59 -8.98 1.97 -29.76
C ILE A 59 -10.31 2.44 -30.30
N ASN A 60 -10.55 3.73 -30.34
CA ASN A 60 -11.78 4.31 -30.89
C ASN A 60 -11.96 4.07 -32.39
N SER A 61 -10.89 3.72 -33.13
CA SER A 61 -10.96 3.39 -34.55
C SER A 61 -11.44 1.96 -34.82
N PHE A 62 -11.41 1.08 -33.80
CA PHE A 62 -11.89 -0.29 -33.90
C PHE A 62 -13.39 -0.38 -33.65
N THR A 63 -14.10 -1.10 -34.50
CA THR A 63 -15.54 -1.38 -34.32
C THR A 63 -15.77 -2.64 -33.48
N ASP A 64 -14.81 -3.56 -33.45
CA ASP A 64 -14.87 -4.89 -32.85
C ASP A 64 -14.16 -5.01 -31.48
N ILE A 65 -13.72 -3.93 -30.88
CA ILE A 65 -13.33 -3.88 -29.47
C ILE A 65 -14.57 -3.52 -28.63
N ASP A 66 -14.89 -4.36 -27.65
CA ASP A 66 -16.11 -4.22 -26.85
C ASP A 66 -15.91 -3.35 -25.61
N PHE A 67 -14.77 -3.48 -24.93
CA PHE A 67 -14.43 -2.72 -23.73
C PHE A 67 -12.91 -2.60 -23.55
N VAL A 68 -12.49 -1.86 -22.52
CA VAL A 68 -11.10 -1.61 -22.20
C VAL A 68 -10.83 -2.01 -20.74
N ILE A 69 -9.69 -2.65 -20.46
CA ILE A 69 -9.19 -2.90 -19.11
C ILE A 69 -7.88 -2.14 -18.90
N LEU A 70 -7.75 -1.47 -17.75
CA LEU A 70 -6.50 -0.85 -17.30
C LEU A 70 -6.08 -1.53 -15.98
N SER A 71 -4.93 -2.21 -16.01
CA SER A 71 -4.42 -3.03 -14.90
C SER A 71 -3.38 -2.31 -14.04
N GLY A 72 -3.61 -1.02 -13.71
CA GLY A 72 -2.83 -0.26 -12.75
C GLY A 72 -1.71 0.58 -13.32
N ASP A 73 -1.04 1.35 -12.44
CA ASP A 73 -0.04 2.38 -12.74
C ASP A 73 -0.55 3.36 -13.80
N VAL A 74 -1.73 3.91 -13.53
CA VAL A 74 -2.38 4.83 -14.48
C VAL A 74 -1.73 6.21 -14.43
N THR A 75 -1.15 6.58 -13.31
CA THR A 75 -0.37 7.81 -13.14
C THR A 75 1.06 7.51 -12.68
N GLU A 76 1.96 8.49 -12.80
CA GLU A 76 3.36 8.37 -12.37
C GLU A 76 3.52 8.40 -10.84
N THR A 77 2.67 9.15 -10.13
CA THR A 77 2.81 9.38 -8.70
C THR A 77 1.50 9.46 -7.92
N GLY A 78 0.36 9.08 -8.50
CA GLY A 78 -0.94 9.11 -7.82
C GLY A 78 -1.48 10.48 -7.46
N LYS A 79 -0.92 11.57 -8.03
CA LYS A 79 -1.39 12.94 -7.78
C LYS A 79 -2.78 13.16 -8.33
N THR A 80 -3.60 13.90 -7.59
CA THR A 80 -4.98 14.22 -7.99
C THR A 80 -5.05 14.83 -9.40
N ALA A 81 -4.15 15.76 -9.72
CA ALA A 81 -4.14 16.42 -11.05
C ALA A 81 -3.85 15.41 -12.19
N ASP A 82 -2.97 14.43 -11.98
CA ASP A 82 -2.65 13.42 -12.97
C ASP A 82 -3.78 12.38 -13.08
N LEU A 83 -4.44 12.03 -11.98
CA LEU A 83 -5.65 11.19 -11.98
C LEU A 83 -6.79 11.86 -12.76
N GLU A 84 -7.05 13.15 -12.52
CA GLU A 84 -8.05 13.93 -13.28
C GLU A 84 -7.71 14.03 -14.76
N ARG A 85 -6.43 14.25 -15.09
CA ARG A 85 -5.95 14.25 -16.47
C ARG A 85 -6.16 12.90 -17.14
N THR A 86 -5.84 11.81 -16.44
CA THR A 86 -6.07 10.44 -16.91
C THR A 86 -7.55 10.19 -17.16
N LYS A 87 -8.41 10.58 -16.22
CA LYS A 87 -9.87 10.49 -16.36
C LYS A 87 -10.36 11.21 -17.61
N ASN A 88 -9.94 12.45 -17.82
CA ASN A 88 -10.33 13.25 -18.99
C ASN A 88 -9.90 12.59 -20.32
N ILE A 89 -8.73 11.95 -20.37
CA ILE A 89 -8.28 11.20 -21.55
C ILE A 89 -9.17 9.96 -21.76
N LEU A 90 -9.41 9.18 -20.70
CA LEU A 90 -10.20 7.94 -20.77
C LEU A 90 -11.69 8.21 -21.07
N ASP A 91 -12.24 9.34 -20.65
CA ASP A 91 -13.61 9.74 -20.99
C ASP A 91 -13.81 10.02 -22.48
N SER A 92 -12.73 10.13 -23.26
CA SER A 92 -12.77 10.17 -24.73
C SER A 92 -12.97 8.79 -25.37
N LEU A 93 -12.89 7.70 -24.61
CA LEU A 93 -13.21 6.37 -25.11
C LEU A 93 -14.69 6.25 -25.48
N ARG A 94 -14.95 5.64 -26.64
CA ARG A 94 -16.32 5.31 -27.11
C ARG A 94 -16.77 3.93 -26.61
N LYS A 95 -15.98 3.29 -25.78
CA LYS A 95 -16.17 1.96 -25.20
C LYS A 95 -16.13 2.06 -23.68
N PRO A 96 -16.87 1.23 -22.96
CA PRO A 96 -16.72 1.18 -21.50
C PRO A 96 -15.31 0.76 -21.10
N TYR A 97 -14.81 1.28 -19.98
CA TYR A 97 -13.53 0.87 -19.44
C TYR A 97 -13.64 0.49 -17.96
N TYR A 98 -12.77 -0.41 -17.54
CA TYR A 98 -12.63 -0.93 -16.19
C TYR A 98 -11.19 -0.74 -15.74
N ILE A 99 -11.01 -0.19 -14.55
CA ILE A 99 -9.71 0.30 -14.11
C ILE A 99 -9.47 -0.05 -12.65
N ILE A 100 -8.22 -0.40 -12.33
CA ILE A 100 -7.70 -0.50 -10.97
C ILE A 100 -6.46 0.38 -10.83
N PRO A 101 -6.11 0.85 -9.62
CA PRO A 101 -4.83 1.50 -9.38
C PRO A 101 -3.69 0.48 -9.34
N GLY A 102 -2.45 0.95 -9.57
CA GLY A 102 -1.22 0.22 -9.31
C GLY A 102 -0.41 0.88 -8.18
N ASN A 103 0.84 0.44 -8.00
CA ASN A 103 1.68 0.95 -6.92
C ASN A 103 2.07 2.42 -7.10
N HIS A 104 2.19 2.91 -8.32
CA HIS A 104 2.44 4.33 -8.59
C HIS A 104 1.25 5.20 -8.18
N ASP A 105 0.03 4.70 -8.28
CA ASP A 105 -1.18 5.43 -7.90
C ASP A 105 -1.42 5.43 -6.38
N THR A 106 -0.93 4.42 -5.66
CA THR A 106 -1.21 4.23 -4.22
C THR A 106 -0.08 4.70 -3.31
N LYS A 107 1.17 4.49 -3.72
CA LYS A 107 2.36 4.63 -2.89
C LYS A 107 2.74 6.08 -2.62
N TRP A 108 2.58 6.95 -3.60
CA TRP A 108 3.04 8.34 -3.57
C TRP A 108 1.91 9.36 -3.72
N SER A 109 0.70 8.92 -3.49
CA SER A 109 -0.49 9.77 -3.55
C SER A 109 -0.61 10.65 -2.30
N GLU A 110 -0.79 11.94 -2.47
CA GLU A 110 -1.09 12.89 -1.39
C GLU A 110 -2.39 12.57 -0.64
N SER A 111 -3.21 11.70 -1.23
CA SER A 111 -4.48 11.23 -0.68
C SER A 111 -4.46 9.77 -0.19
N GLY A 112 -3.31 9.08 -0.29
CA GLY A 112 -3.24 7.63 -0.05
C GLY A 112 -4.22 6.87 -0.94
N CYS A 113 -4.29 7.21 -2.22
CA CYS A 113 -5.16 6.62 -3.24
C CYS A 113 -6.69 6.87 -3.06
N THR A 114 -7.13 7.58 -2.02
CA THR A 114 -8.59 7.82 -1.82
C THR A 114 -9.20 8.68 -2.93
N LYS A 115 -8.42 9.53 -3.59
CA LYS A 115 -8.85 10.31 -4.76
C LYS A 115 -9.12 9.46 -5.99
N PHE A 116 -8.41 8.33 -6.15
CA PHE A 116 -8.66 7.41 -7.25
C PHE A 116 -10.12 6.94 -7.28
N SER A 117 -10.60 6.39 -6.15
CA SER A 117 -12.00 5.94 -6.04
C SER A 117 -13.01 7.07 -6.22
N GLN A 118 -12.68 8.31 -5.78
CA GLN A 118 -13.56 9.47 -5.98
C GLN A 118 -13.66 9.89 -7.46
N ILE A 119 -12.56 9.78 -8.21
CA ILE A 119 -12.47 10.20 -9.62
C ILE A 119 -13.02 9.11 -10.55
N PHE A 120 -12.67 7.85 -10.33
CA PHE A 120 -13.07 6.73 -11.20
C PHE A 120 -14.31 5.97 -10.71
N GLY A 121 -14.83 6.32 -9.52
CA GLY A 121 -16.01 5.69 -8.93
C GLY A 121 -15.70 4.45 -8.09
N SER A 122 -14.59 3.77 -8.33
CA SER A 122 -14.11 2.61 -7.56
C SER A 122 -12.63 2.37 -7.82
N ASP A 123 -11.95 1.69 -6.91
CA ASP A 123 -10.59 1.17 -7.03
C ASP A 123 -10.55 -0.33 -7.40
N ARG A 124 -11.72 -0.91 -7.65
CA ARG A 124 -11.93 -2.31 -8.01
C ARG A 124 -13.16 -2.46 -8.87
N PHE A 125 -13.28 -3.58 -9.60
CA PHE A 125 -14.44 -3.83 -10.44
C PHE A 125 -14.85 -5.30 -10.46
N VAL A 126 -16.12 -5.54 -10.76
CA VAL A 126 -16.66 -6.84 -11.14
C VAL A 126 -17.73 -6.65 -12.21
N PHE A 127 -17.63 -7.38 -13.29
CA PHE A 127 -18.65 -7.42 -14.34
C PHE A 127 -18.66 -8.75 -15.06
N ASP A 128 -19.76 -9.04 -15.73
CA ASP A 128 -19.92 -10.22 -16.56
C ASP A 128 -19.98 -9.80 -18.02
N TYR A 129 -19.24 -10.48 -18.89
CA TYR A 129 -19.30 -10.28 -20.33
C TYR A 129 -19.24 -11.62 -21.06
N ASN A 130 -20.21 -11.90 -21.91
CA ASN A 130 -20.33 -13.14 -22.71
C ASN A 130 -20.02 -14.44 -21.91
N GLY A 131 -20.62 -14.53 -20.70
CA GLY A 131 -20.49 -15.71 -19.85
C GLY A 131 -19.22 -15.77 -18.99
N ILE A 132 -18.28 -14.86 -19.16
CA ILE A 132 -17.06 -14.76 -18.36
C ILE A 132 -17.23 -13.67 -17.30
N ARG A 133 -16.78 -13.94 -16.07
CA ARG A 133 -16.72 -12.96 -14.99
C ARG A 133 -15.32 -12.35 -14.93
N PHE A 134 -15.27 -11.02 -14.96
CA PHE A 134 -14.07 -10.24 -14.75
C PHE A 134 -14.09 -9.66 -13.34
N ILE A 135 -13.00 -9.84 -12.61
CA ILE A 135 -12.83 -9.32 -11.24
C ILE A 135 -11.50 -8.58 -11.22
N GLY A 136 -11.52 -7.28 -10.96
CA GLY A 136 -10.31 -6.45 -10.82
C GLY A 136 -10.16 -5.94 -9.39
N MET A 137 -8.96 -6.07 -8.82
CA MET A 137 -8.62 -5.66 -7.47
C MET A 137 -7.14 -5.29 -7.41
N HIS A 138 -6.82 -4.24 -6.66
CA HIS A 138 -5.42 -3.86 -6.44
C HIS A 138 -4.88 -4.44 -5.13
N GLU A 139 -3.57 -4.42 -5.00
CA GLU A 139 -2.79 -4.91 -3.84
C GLU A 139 -1.89 -3.83 -3.24
N GLY A 140 -2.19 -2.58 -3.50
CA GLY A 140 -1.39 -1.47 -3.01
C GLY A 140 -0.02 -1.37 -3.72
N PRO A 141 1.07 -1.11 -3.00
CA PRO A 141 1.15 -0.77 -1.57
C PRO A 141 0.53 0.59 -1.24
N ILE A 142 -0.12 0.69 -0.09
CA ILE A 142 -0.69 1.95 0.36
C ILE A 142 0.35 2.69 1.18
N MET A 143 0.63 3.96 0.87
CA MET A 143 1.54 4.82 1.63
C MET A 143 2.91 4.18 1.85
N ARG A 144 3.92 4.27 1.32
CA ARG A 144 5.31 3.82 1.60
C ARG A 144 5.50 2.34 1.97
N MET A 145 4.51 1.50 1.79
CA MET A 145 4.78 0.06 1.77
C MET A 145 5.64 -0.26 0.54
N GLY A 146 6.60 -1.14 0.71
CA GLY A 146 7.52 -1.50 -0.37
C GLY A 146 6.91 -2.46 -1.38
N ASP A 147 6.43 -3.60 -0.88
CA ASP A 147 5.86 -4.68 -1.67
C ASP A 147 4.32 -4.62 -1.66
N GLY A 148 3.66 -5.34 -2.56
CA GLY A 148 2.21 -5.44 -2.61
C GLY A 148 1.64 -6.20 -1.42
N HIS A 149 0.41 -5.85 -1.04
CA HIS A 149 -0.33 -6.50 0.04
C HIS A 149 -1.84 -6.38 -0.21
N PHE A 150 -2.54 -7.50 -0.28
CA PHE A 150 -3.99 -7.49 -0.34
C PHE A 150 -4.56 -7.15 1.04
N SER A 151 -5.18 -6.00 1.14
CA SER A 151 -5.70 -5.51 2.40
C SER A 151 -6.84 -6.38 2.96
N PRO A 152 -7.09 -6.38 4.28
CA PRO A 152 -8.23 -7.09 4.85
C PRO A 152 -9.58 -6.68 4.25
N GLU A 153 -9.77 -5.42 3.89
CA GLU A 153 -10.96 -4.90 3.22
C GLU A 153 -11.10 -5.45 1.81
N ASP A 154 -10.00 -5.60 1.07
CA ASP A 154 -9.98 -6.14 -0.29
C ASP A 154 -10.28 -7.64 -0.29
N LEU A 155 -9.67 -8.39 0.62
CA LEU A 155 -9.95 -9.82 0.78
C LEU A 155 -11.41 -10.08 1.15
N ARG A 156 -12.01 -9.26 2.05
CA ARG A 156 -13.45 -9.37 2.35
C ARG A 156 -14.34 -9.03 1.16
N TRP A 157 -13.95 -8.01 0.37
CA TRP A 157 -14.67 -7.69 -0.86
C TRP A 157 -14.58 -8.83 -1.87
N LEU A 158 -13.41 -9.45 -2.03
CA LEU A 158 -13.22 -10.61 -2.89
C LEU A 158 -14.08 -11.79 -2.40
N ASP A 159 -14.07 -12.12 -1.10
CA ASP A 159 -14.90 -13.16 -0.51
C ASP A 159 -16.40 -12.91 -0.78
N SER A 160 -16.86 -11.66 -0.58
CA SER A 160 -18.23 -11.27 -0.88
C SER A 160 -18.57 -11.38 -2.38
N THR A 161 -17.61 -11.09 -3.25
CA THR A 161 -17.78 -11.17 -4.71
C THR A 161 -17.84 -12.64 -5.17
N LEU A 162 -16.94 -13.47 -4.68
CA LEU A 162 -16.88 -14.90 -5.00
C LEU A 162 -18.09 -15.66 -4.44
N SER A 163 -18.59 -15.32 -3.24
CA SER A 163 -19.76 -15.97 -2.64
C SER A 163 -21.06 -15.79 -3.43
N LYS A 164 -21.12 -14.81 -4.34
CA LYS A 164 -22.26 -14.59 -5.24
C LYS A 164 -22.21 -15.47 -6.51
N ILE A 165 -21.15 -16.23 -6.70
CA ILE A 165 -21.02 -17.15 -7.83
C ILE A 165 -21.71 -18.45 -7.46
N THR A 166 -22.88 -18.67 -8.02
CA THR A 166 -23.67 -19.91 -7.80
C THR A 166 -23.31 -21.00 -8.80
N ASP A 167 -22.87 -20.62 -9.99
CA ASP A 167 -22.40 -21.53 -11.04
C ASP A 167 -20.86 -21.63 -11.00
N LEU A 168 -20.33 -22.67 -10.37
CA LEU A 168 -18.89 -22.90 -10.25
C LEU A 168 -18.20 -23.20 -11.58
N SER A 169 -18.96 -23.51 -12.64
CA SER A 169 -18.40 -23.70 -13.99
C SER A 169 -18.09 -22.38 -14.69
N LYS A 170 -18.62 -21.25 -14.18
CA LYS A 170 -18.47 -19.92 -14.78
C LYS A 170 -16.99 -19.50 -14.80
N PRO A 171 -16.42 -19.23 -15.99
CA PRO A 171 -15.04 -18.80 -16.09
C PRO A 171 -14.79 -17.45 -15.42
N ILE A 172 -13.65 -17.32 -14.71
CA ILE A 172 -13.19 -16.09 -14.12
C ILE A 172 -11.88 -15.65 -14.77
N ILE A 173 -11.79 -14.38 -15.12
CA ILE A 173 -10.55 -13.66 -15.42
C ILE A 173 -10.33 -12.67 -14.29
N PHE A 174 -9.24 -12.86 -13.54
CA PHE A 174 -8.85 -11.97 -12.45
C PHE A 174 -7.84 -10.95 -12.95
N VAL A 175 -7.95 -9.69 -12.51
CA VAL A 175 -7.08 -8.59 -12.92
C VAL A 175 -6.48 -7.94 -11.67
N THR A 176 -5.17 -7.81 -11.66
CA THR A 176 -4.40 -7.18 -10.58
C THR A 176 -3.24 -6.39 -11.19
N HIS A 177 -2.52 -5.62 -10.39
CA HIS A 177 -1.37 -4.87 -10.93
C HIS A 177 -0.06 -5.65 -10.79
N TYR A 178 0.29 -6.11 -9.57
CA TYR A 178 1.45 -6.98 -9.37
C TYR A 178 1.17 -8.42 -9.84
N PRO A 179 2.21 -9.19 -10.22
CA PRO A 179 2.11 -10.65 -10.31
C PRO A 179 1.69 -11.25 -8.96
N VAL A 180 0.79 -12.26 -8.98
CA VAL A 180 0.33 -12.93 -7.75
C VAL A 180 1.35 -14.00 -7.32
N ASP A 181 2.54 -13.56 -6.98
CA ASP A 181 3.67 -14.37 -6.53
C ASP A 181 4.28 -13.81 -5.25
N ASN A 182 5.49 -14.22 -4.88
CA ASN A 182 6.18 -13.76 -3.67
C ASN A 182 6.64 -12.30 -3.68
N SER A 183 6.29 -11.52 -4.70
CA SER A 183 6.37 -10.04 -4.67
C SER A 183 5.21 -9.39 -3.93
N ILE A 184 4.22 -10.19 -3.50
CA ILE A 184 3.10 -9.77 -2.64
C ILE A 184 3.19 -10.56 -1.33
N ASP A 185 3.16 -9.90 -0.19
CA ASP A 185 3.32 -10.52 1.14
C ASP A 185 2.35 -11.69 1.38
N ASN A 186 1.08 -11.48 1.02
CA ASN A 186 -0.02 -12.41 1.25
C ASN A 186 -0.65 -12.95 -0.04
N TRP A 187 0.15 -13.11 -1.11
CA TRP A 187 -0.28 -13.60 -2.42
C TRP A 187 -1.16 -14.86 -2.35
N PHE A 188 -0.86 -15.76 -1.42
CA PHE A 188 -1.56 -17.04 -1.23
C PHE A 188 -3.03 -16.84 -0.79
N GLU A 189 -3.34 -15.75 -0.10
CA GLU A 189 -4.72 -15.43 0.30
C GLU A 189 -5.65 -15.26 -0.91
N VAL A 190 -5.17 -14.68 -1.99
CA VAL A 190 -5.93 -14.52 -3.24
C VAL A 190 -5.86 -15.79 -4.08
N SER A 191 -4.67 -16.35 -4.28
CA SER A 191 -4.49 -17.58 -5.08
C SER A 191 -5.34 -18.73 -4.56
N ASP A 192 -5.36 -18.98 -3.23
CA ASP A 192 -6.13 -20.07 -2.62
C ASP A 192 -7.65 -19.87 -2.70
N ARG A 193 -8.11 -18.59 -2.73
CA ARG A 193 -9.52 -18.26 -2.96
C ARG A 193 -9.92 -18.53 -4.41
N LEU A 194 -9.13 -18.04 -5.34
CA LEU A 194 -9.40 -18.18 -6.79
C LEU A 194 -9.39 -19.63 -7.27
N LYS A 195 -8.52 -20.48 -6.71
CA LYS A 195 -8.45 -21.93 -7.03
C LYS A 195 -9.70 -22.71 -6.65
N LYS A 196 -10.57 -22.17 -5.80
CA LYS A 196 -11.88 -22.79 -5.46
C LYS A 196 -12.92 -22.58 -6.54
N PHE A 197 -12.63 -21.77 -7.55
CA PHE A 197 -13.52 -21.40 -8.65
C PHE A 197 -12.87 -21.70 -9.99
N ASN A 198 -13.61 -21.55 -11.08
CA ASN A 198 -13.12 -21.77 -12.43
C ASN A 198 -12.30 -20.59 -12.95
N THR A 199 -11.22 -20.25 -12.26
CA THR A 199 -10.33 -19.15 -12.63
C THR A 199 -9.45 -19.58 -13.81
N LYS A 200 -9.62 -18.92 -14.94
CA LYS A 200 -8.90 -19.25 -16.18
C LYS A 200 -7.55 -18.58 -16.28
N MET A 201 -7.42 -17.37 -15.76
CA MET A 201 -6.17 -16.63 -15.77
C MET A 201 -6.19 -15.43 -14.83
N ILE A 202 -4.98 -14.93 -14.57
CA ILE A 202 -4.73 -13.65 -13.90
C ILE A 202 -3.99 -12.75 -14.89
N LEU A 203 -4.53 -11.54 -15.13
CA LEU A 203 -3.89 -10.48 -15.91
C LEU A 203 -3.22 -9.51 -14.94
N CYS A 204 -1.95 -9.17 -15.19
CA CYS A 204 -1.20 -8.22 -14.36
C CYS A 204 -0.34 -7.26 -15.21
N GLY A 205 0.15 -6.20 -14.60
CA GLY A 205 1.05 -5.20 -15.17
C GLY A 205 2.42 -5.18 -14.48
N HIS A 206 2.86 -3.99 -14.07
CA HIS A 206 4.04 -3.71 -13.24
C HIS A 206 5.40 -3.97 -13.89
N GLY A 207 5.59 -5.06 -14.59
CA GLY A 207 6.90 -5.42 -15.16
C GLY A 207 7.16 -4.87 -16.55
N HIS A 208 6.27 -4.05 -17.12
CA HIS A 208 6.38 -3.33 -18.40
C HIS A 208 6.65 -4.22 -19.63
N ALA A 209 6.43 -5.51 -19.54
CA ALA A 209 6.74 -6.45 -20.62
C ALA A 209 5.67 -7.55 -20.74
N ASN A 210 5.38 -7.96 -21.97
CA ASN A 210 4.54 -9.13 -22.21
C ASN A 210 5.26 -10.39 -21.74
N ARG A 211 4.69 -11.10 -20.76
CA ARG A 211 5.24 -12.35 -20.19
C ARG A 211 4.14 -13.30 -19.76
N SER A 212 4.47 -14.59 -19.76
CA SER A 212 3.62 -15.64 -19.18
C SER A 212 4.15 -16.09 -17.84
N TYR A 213 3.22 -16.40 -16.94
CA TYR A 213 3.48 -16.90 -15.58
C TYR A 213 2.62 -18.13 -15.30
N SER A 214 2.96 -18.84 -14.25
CA SER A 214 2.07 -19.74 -13.56
C SER A 214 2.05 -19.37 -12.09
N PHE A 215 0.88 -19.02 -11.58
CA PHE A 215 0.66 -18.69 -10.17
C PHE A 215 0.15 -19.93 -9.44
N GLU A 216 1.05 -20.90 -9.20
CA GLU A 216 0.73 -22.22 -8.63
C GLU A 216 -0.40 -22.93 -9.40
N GLY A 217 -0.35 -22.91 -10.73
CA GLY A 217 -1.29 -23.58 -11.62
C GLY A 217 -2.37 -22.68 -12.22
N ILE A 218 -2.58 -21.46 -11.72
CA ILE A 218 -3.39 -20.46 -12.41
C ILE A 218 -2.52 -19.79 -13.47
N PRO A 219 -2.87 -19.86 -14.77
CA PRO A 219 -2.13 -19.17 -15.83
C PRO A 219 -2.10 -17.66 -15.58
N GLY A 220 -0.92 -17.05 -15.67
CA GLY A 220 -0.71 -15.62 -15.50
C GLY A 220 -0.19 -14.97 -16.78
N ILE A 221 -0.70 -13.80 -17.09
CA ILE A 221 -0.25 -12.97 -18.20
C ILE A 221 0.07 -11.58 -17.67
N MET A 222 1.30 -11.16 -17.88
CA MET A 222 1.72 -9.78 -17.69
C MET A 222 1.61 -9.02 -18.99
N GLY A 223 0.96 -7.84 -18.95
CA GLY A 223 0.88 -6.93 -20.08
C GLY A 223 2.09 -6.00 -20.17
N ARG A 224 2.42 -5.61 -21.40
CA ARG A 224 3.38 -4.54 -21.62
C ARG A 224 2.87 -3.19 -21.06
N SER A 225 3.79 -2.30 -20.71
CA SER A 225 3.47 -0.89 -20.42
C SER A 225 2.90 -0.19 -21.67
N ASN A 226 1.98 0.74 -21.45
CA ASN A 226 1.48 1.64 -22.48
C ASN A 226 2.56 2.62 -22.97
N LEU A 227 3.58 2.89 -22.14
CA LEU A 227 4.66 3.80 -22.46
C LEU A 227 5.47 3.38 -23.68
N ARG A 228 5.91 4.36 -24.46
CA ARG A 228 6.82 4.14 -25.60
C ARG A 228 8.24 3.74 -25.19
N ALA A 229 8.66 4.02 -23.95
CA ALA A 229 10.02 3.82 -23.45
C ALA A 229 11.07 4.35 -24.44
N LYS A 230 11.83 3.45 -25.10
CA LYS A 230 12.82 3.80 -26.13
C LYS A 230 12.26 3.73 -27.56
N ALA A 231 10.98 3.37 -27.75
CA ALA A 231 10.35 3.31 -29.05
C ALA A 231 9.71 4.66 -29.43
N ASN A 232 9.28 4.80 -30.68
CA ASN A 232 8.61 6.03 -31.15
C ASN A 232 7.15 6.14 -30.70
N LEU A 233 6.51 5.03 -30.35
CA LEU A 233 5.12 4.93 -29.94
C LEU A 233 5.00 3.94 -28.78
N GLY A 234 4.06 4.18 -27.90
CA GLY A 234 3.59 3.25 -26.90
C GLY A 234 2.86 2.06 -27.50
N GLY A 235 2.08 1.36 -26.70
CA GLY A 235 1.26 0.26 -27.18
C GLY A 235 0.45 -0.39 -26.07
N TYR A 236 -0.39 -1.34 -26.48
CA TYR A 236 -1.27 -2.08 -25.60
C TYR A 236 -1.49 -3.50 -26.15
N ASN A 237 -2.21 -4.36 -25.44
CA ASN A 237 -2.60 -5.65 -25.96
C ASN A 237 -4.06 -5.62 -26.45
N ILE A 238 -4.32 -6.23 -27.61
CA ILE A 238 -5.66 -6.65 -28.01
C ILE A 238 -5.80 -8.10 -27.57
N VAL A 239 -6.86 -8.37 -26.80
CA VAL A 239 -7.18 -9.69 -26.28
C VAL A 239 -8.45 -10.16 -26.98
N GLU A 240 -8.33 -11.25 -27.72
CA GLU A 240 -9.44 -11.89 -28.41
C GLU A 240 -9.87 -13.14 -27.68
N VAL A 241 -11.13 -13.22 -27.32
CA VAL A 241 -11.71 -14.34 -26.58
C VAL A 241 -12.63 -15.10 -27.51
N THR A 242 -12.35 -16.38 -27.70
CA THR A 242 -13.18 -17.31 -28.44
C THR A 242 -13.83 -18.31 -27.48
N LYS A 243 -14.62 -19.22 -28.01
CA LYS A 243 -15.27 -20.27 -27.21
C LYS A 243 -14.29 -21.06 -26.33
N ASP A 244 -13.10 -21.38 -26.83
CA ASP A 244 -12.18 -22.32 -26.19
C ASP A 244 -10.82 -21.72 -25.83
N SER A 245 -10.54 -20.49 -26.26
CA SER A 245 -9.20 -19.91 -26.15
C SER A 245 -9.22 -18.38 -26.00
N VAL A 246 -8.17 -17.84 -25.40
CA VAL A 246 -7.86 -16.42 -25.33
C VAL A 246 -6.53 -16.17 -26.03
N PHE A 247 -6.51 -15.20 -26.93
CA PHE A 247 -5.33 -14.84 -27.73
C PHE A 247 -4.88 -13.42 -27.38
N PHE A 248 -3.57 -13.25 -27.28
CA PHE A 248 -2.96 -11.97 -26.92
C PHE A 248 -2.09 -11.46 -28.05
N SER A 249 -2.36 -10.25 -28.54
CA SER A 249 -1.60 -9.61 -29.61
C SER A 249 -1.20 -8.20 -29.17
N GLU A 250 0.06 -7.84 -29.38
CA GLU A 250 0.52 -6.48 -29.11
C GLU A 250 0.05 -5.53 -30.22
N ARG A 251 -0.50 -4.38 -29.85
CA ARG A 251 -0.93 -3.30 -30.74
C ARG A 251 -0.01 -2.11 -30.63
N ILE A 252 0.50 -1.63 -31.76
CA ILE A 252 1.17 -0.35 -31.88
C ILE A 252 0.14 0.66 -32.43
N PRO A 253 -0.27 1.69 -31.67
CA PRO A 253 -1.33 2.64 -32.06
C PRO A 253 -1.12 3.24 -33.44
N GLY A 254 -2.17 3.26 -34.26
CA GLY A 254 -2.15 3.81 -35.61
C GLY A 254 -1.29 3.05 -36.61
N LYS A 255 -0.70 1.90 -36.24
CA LYS A 255 0.21 1.14 -37.12
C LYS A 255 -0.24 -0.30 -37.32
N ILE A 256 0.08 -1.20 -36.37
CA ILE A 256 -0.05 -2.65 -36.60
C ILE A 256 -0.45 -3.38 -35.32
N THR A 257 -1.29 -4.39 -35.48
CA THR A 257 -1.44 -5.48 -34.52
C THR A 257 -0.44 -6.56 -34.88
N LYS A 258 0.52 -6.85 -33.98
CA LYS A 258 1.52 -7.90 -34.19
C LYS A 258 0.87 -9.27 -34.14
N PRO A 259 1.54 -10.34 -34.63
CA PRO A 259 1.06 -11.71 -34.47
C PRO A 259 0.78 -12.04 -33.01
N VAL A 260 -0.10 -13.01 -32.79
CA VAL A 260 -0.40 -13.57 -31.46
C VAL A 260 0.90 -14.03 -30.79
N TRP A 261 1.20 -13.44 -29.64
CA TRP A 261 2.39 -13.79 -28.87
C TRP A 261 2.09 -14.81 -27.75
N ASN A 262 0.80 -14.91 -27.34
CA ASN A 262 0.37 -15.90 -26.36
C ASN A 262 -1.06 -16.37 -26.64
N LYS A 263 -1.32 -17.61 -26.23
CA LYS A 263 -2.63 -18.24 -26.32
C LYS A 263 -2.87 -19.07 -25.05
N LEU A 264 -4.01 -18.86 -24.40
CA LEU A 264 -4.46 -19.66 -23.26
C LEU A 264 -5.76 -20.39 -23.59
N SER A 265 -5.92 -21.58 -23.00
CA SER A 265 -7.15 -22.36 -23.11
C SER A 265 -8.16 -21.91 -22.06
N LEU A 266 -9.44 -21.86 -22.44
CA LEU A 266 -10.57 -21.69 -21.51
C LEU A 266 -11.13 -23.04 -21.02
N LYS A 267 -10.55 -24.17 -21.42
CA LYS A 267 -10.92 -25.49 -20.92
C LYS A 267 -10.61 -25.60 -19.42
N GLU A 268 -11.07 -26.68 -18.82
CA GLU A 268 -10.81 -26.96 -17.41
C GLU A 268 -9.32 -27.02 -17.11
N ILE A 269 -8.91 -26.45 -15.99
CA ILE A 269 -7.51 -26.37 -15.55
C ILE A 269 -7.35 -27.22 -14.29
N ASN A 270 -6.39 -28.12 -14.30
CA ASN A 270 -5.93 -28.82 -13.10
C ASN A 270 -4.79 -28.03 -12.45
N TYR A 271 -5.11 -27.15 -11.51
CA TYR A 271 -4.10 -26.33 -10.81
C TYR A 271 -3.07 -27.16 -10.03
N ALA A 272 -3.45 -28.38 -9.60
CA ALA A 272 -2.55 -29.25 -8.85
C ALA A 272 -1.45 -29.89 -9.73
N ALA A 273 -1.63 -29.88 -11.04
CA ALA A 273 -0.63 -30.40 -11.99
C ALA A 273 0.60 -29.51 -12.13
N ASP A 274 0.53 -28.24 -11.68
CA ASP A 274 1.67 -27.33 -11.73
C ASP A 274 2.75 -27.71 -10.72
N THR A 275 4.00 -27.67 -11.16
CA THR A 275 5.17 -27.91 -10.32
C THR A 275 5.70 -26.63 -9.66
N ILE A 276 5.28 -25.44 -10.12
CA ILE A 276 5.68 -24.16 -9.54
C ILE A 276 4.94 -23.97 -8.24
N LYS A 277 5.68 -23.89 -7.14
CA LYS A 277 5.16 -23.63 -5.79
C LYS A 277 5.98 -22.52 -5.14
N TYR A 278 5.29 -21.57 -4.56
CA TYR A 278 5.92 -20.51 -3.79
C TYR A 278 5.94 -20.88 -2.31
N ALA A 279 6.99 -20.42 -1.61
CA ALA A 279 7.13 -20.70 -0.19
C ALA A 279 5.99 -20.06 0.61
N ARG A 280 5.32 -20.87 1.42
CA ARG A 280 4.32 -20.38 2.38
C ARG A 280 5.02 -19.73 3.57
N PRO A 281 4.36 -18.81 4.28
CA PRO A 281 4.93 -18.19 5.48
C PRO A 281 5.36 -19.22 6.52
N ASP A 282 6.58 -19.08 7.03
CA ASP A 282 7.15 -19.92 8.07
C ASP A 282 7.19 -19.19 9.41
N PHE A 283 6.62 -19.80 10.44
CA PHE A 283 6.57 -19.31 11.82
C PHE A 283 7.51 -20.07 12.77
N SER A 284 8.34 -20.98 12.25
CA SER A 284 9.23 -21.84 13.07
C SER A 284 10.20 -21.06 13.95
N ILE A 285 10.56 -19.82 13.54
CA ILE A 285 11.41 -18.92 14.35
C ILE A 285 10.86 -18.67 15.74
N ASN A 286 9.53 -18.69 15.94
CA ASN A 286 8.91 -18.48 17.25
C ASN A 286 9.27 -19.60 18.24
N SER A 287 9.54 -20.81 17.75
CA SER A 287 9.97 -21.93 18.59
C SER A 287 11.39 -21.74 19.18
N SER A 288 12.22 -20.92 18.53
CA SER A 288 13.55 -20.55 19.04
C SER A 288 13.47 -19.57 20.21
N TYR A 289 12.33 -18.91 20.41
CA TYR A 289 12.10 -17.90 21.45
C TYR A 289 10.78 -18.18 22.21
N PRO A 290 10.65 -19.33 22.90
CA PRO A 290 9.38 -19.79 23.47
C PRO A 290 8.82 -18.88 24.58
N ASN A 291 9.67 -18.02 25.14
CA ASN A 291 9.27 -17.04 26.15
C ASN A 291 8.64 -15.77 25.56
N ILE A 292 8.67 -15.60 24.24
CA ILE A 292 8.06 -14.44 23.57
C ILE A 292 6.66 -14.81 23.11
N LYS A 293 5.66 -14.04 23.54
CA LYS A 293 4.25 -14.34 23.25
C LYS A 293 3.46 -13.08 23.01
N THR A 294 2.42 -13.21 22.18
CA THR A 294 1.34 -12.22 22.11
C THR A 294 0.49 -12.33 23.37
N LYS A 295 0.45 -11.28 24.18
CA LYS A 295 -0.39 -11.19 25.38
C LYS A 295 -1.86 -10.97 25.03
N TRP A 296 -2.11 -10.06 24.10
CA TRP A 296 -3.43 -9.79 23.54
C TRP A 296 -3.30 -9.29 22.12
N SER A 297 -4.36 -9.45 21.35
CA SER A 297 -4.53 -8.91 20.01
C SER A 297 -5.89 -8.25 19.85
N TYR A 298 -5.96 -7.24 18.96
CA TYR A 298 -7.19 -6.60 18.53
C TYR A 298 -7.15 -6.45 17.01
N LYS A 299 -8.22 -6.83 16.30
CA LYS A 299 -8.31 -6.76 14.83
C LYS A 299 -9.36 -5.75 14.40
N THR A 300 -8.97 -4.80 13.55
CA THR A 300 -9.85 -3.74 13.03
C THR A 300 -10.62 -4.18 11.79
N ASN A 301 -10.21 -5.23 11.12
CA ASN A 301 -10.65 -5.64 9.78
C ASN A 301 -10.34 -4.62 8.66
N TYR A 302 -9.48 -3.65 8.89
CA TYR A 302 -9.03 -2.66 7.92
C TYR A 302 -7.53 -2.46 8.08
N THR A 303 -6.86 -2.16 6.98
CA THR A 303 -5.42 -1.86 6.97
C THR A 303 -5.06 -0.80 8.00
N ILE A 304 -3.98 -1.06 8.75
CA ILE A 304 -3.32 -0.11 9.63
C ILE A 304 -1.92 0.18 9.07
N THR A 305 -1.66 1.42 8.68
CA THR A 305 -0.34 1.92 8.27
C THR A 305 0.32 2.76 9.36
N SER A 306 -0.41 3.04 10.43
CA SER A 306 0.01 3.89 11.54
C SER A 306 0.82 3.13 12.58
N ALA A 307 1.85 3.77 13.14
CA ALA A 307 2.49 3.34 14.38
C ALA A 307 1.50 3.47 15.55
N PRO A 308 1.47 2.53 16.49
CA PRO A 308 0.69 2.68 17.71
C PRO A 308 1.31 3.73 18.63
N VAL A 309 0.48 4.45 19.36
CA VAL A 309 0.93 5.40 20.38
C VAL A 309 0.41 4.97 21.75
N VAL A 310 1.33 4.84 22.70
CA VAL A 310 1.00 4.48 24.08
C VAL A 310 1.04 5.74 24.96
N TYR A 311 -0.08 6.00 25.61
CA TYR A 311 -0.19 7.11 26.55
C TYR A 311 -0.98 6.67 27.78
N LYS A 312 -0.33 6.70 28.95
CA LYS A 312 -0.88 6.14 30.20
C LYS A 312 -1.27 4.66 29.97
N GLU A 313 -2.47 4.29 30.37
CA GLU A 313 -3.02 2.92 30.24
C GLU A 313 -3.77 2.67 28.93
N ASN A 314 -3.44 3.41 27.87
CA ASN A 314 -4.13 3.34 26.58
C ASN A 314 -3.17 3.20 25.41
N VAL A 315 -3.64 2.48 24.38
CA VAL A 315 -3.03 2.38 23.06
C VAL A 315 -3.95 3.07 22.06
N PHE A 316 -3.41 4.01 21.29
CA PHE A 316 -4.12 4.72 20.24
C PHE A 316 -3.59 4.30 18.88
N VAL A 317 -4.49 3.97 17.96
CA VAL A 317 -4.18 3.59 16.58
C VAL A 317 -5.20 4.17 15.63
N THR A 318 -4.83 4.31 14.37
CA THR A 318 -5.67 4.80 13.28
C THR A 318 -5.67 3.78 12.14
N SER A 319 -6.69 3.77 11.31
CA SER A 319 -6.80 2.79 10.21
C SER A 319 -7.37 3.38 8.92
N GLY A 320 -7.16 2.66 7.82
CA GLY A 320 -7.72 2.94 6.50
C GLY A 320 -9.25 3.03 6.47
N SER A 321 -9.94 2.46 7.46
CA SER A 321 -11.39 2.66 7.60
C SER A 321 -11.78 4.10 7.91
N GLY A 322 -10.84 4.97 8.30
CA GLY A 322 -11.12 6.30 8.84
C GLY A 322 -11.53 6.29 10.32
N CYS A 323 -11.19 5.24 11.05
CA CYS A 323 -11.40 5.16 12.49
C CYS A 323 -10.09 5.40 13.26
N ALA A 324 -10.17 6.21 14.31
CA ALA A 324 -9.21 6.24 15.40
C ALA A 324 -9.75 5.41 16.56
N TYR A 325 -8.90 4.58 17.15
CA TYR A 325 -9.25 3.65 18.21
C TYR A 325 -8.45 3.93 19.48
N CYS A 326 -9.08 3.73 20.62
CA CYS A 326 -8.42 3.66 21.91
C CYS A 326 -8.64 2.28 22.50
N LEU A 327 -7.55 1.57 22.75
CA LEU A 327 -7.56 0.24 23.36
C LEU A 327 -6.97 0.32 24.77
N SER A 328 -7.40 -0.60 25.64
CA SER A 328 -6.76 -0.78 26.95
C SER A 328 -5.39 -1.43 26.78
N LEU A 329 -4.33 -0.83 27.31
CA LEU A 329 -2.98 -1.38 27.27
C LEU A 329 -2.89 -2.75 27.98
N SER A 330 -3.66 -2.96 29.04
CA SER A 330 -3.57 -4.19 29.85
C SER A 330 -4.14 -5.43 29.17
N ASN A 331 -5.18 -5.27 28.31
CA ASN A 331 -5.95 -6.41 27.76
C ASN A 331 -6.45 -6.24 26.32
N GLY A 332 -6.07 -5.16 25.61
CA GLY A 332 -6.44 -4.90 24.23
C GLY A 332 -7.92 -4.58 23.99
N LYS A 333 -8.76 -4.46 25.02
CA LYS A 333 -10.19 -4.18 24.84
C LYS A 333 -10.41 -2.76 24.32
N LEU A 334 -11.31 -2.64 23.34
CA LEU A 334 -11.75 -1.35 22.80
C LEU A 334 -12.43 -0.52 23.91
N LYS A 335 -11.94 0.70 24.12
CA LYS A 335 -12.54 1.69 25.03
C LYS A 335 -13.45 2.64 24.29
N TRP A 336 -12.99 3.14 23.15
CA TRP A 336 -13.77 3.97 22.24
C TRP A 336 -13.19 3.95 20.83
N GLN A 337 -14.01 4.33 19.86
CA GLN A 337 -13.60 4.63 18.50
C GLN A 337 -14.22 5.94 18.04
N PHE A 338 -13.50 6.66 17.18
CA PHE A 338 -13.95 7.89 16.53
C PHE A 338 -13.85 7.73 15.02
N LYS A 339 -14.93 8.03 14.28
CA LYS A 339 -15.03 7.86 12.84
C LYS A 339 -14.96 9.20 12.11
N THR A 340 -14.09 9.29 11.10
CA THR A 340 -14.00 10.37 10.10
C THR A 340 -14.65 9.95 8.79
N ASN A 341 -14.76 10.86 7.83
CA ASN A 341 -15.31 10.58 6.50
C ASN A 341 -14.26 10.11 5.48
N GLY A 342 -12.99 10.06 5.85
CA GLY A 342 -11.87 9.60 5.01
C GLY A 342 -10.97 8.63 5.76
N ALA A 343 -10.04 7.99 5.07
CA ALA A 343 -9.02 7.14 5.68
C ALA A 343 -8.09 7.94 6.60
N ILE A 344 -7.53 7.28 7.61
CA ILE A 344 -6.51 7.85 8.48
C ILE A 344 -5.27 6.96 8.38
N TYR A 345 -4.28 7.41 7.63
CA TYR A 345 -3.03 6.65 7.39
C TYR A 345 -1.89 7.08 8.32
N GLY A 346 -1.83 8.36 8.67
CA GLY A 346 -0.84 8.88 9.61
C GLY A 346 -1.05 8.37 11.03
N SER A 347 0.05 8.14 11.76
CA SER A 347 -0.01 7.81 13.19
C SER A 347 -0.62 8.98 13.99
N PRO A 348 -1.38 8.73 15.06
CA PRO A 348 -1.81 9.81 15.95
C PRO A 348 -0.64 10.31 16.81
N ASP A 349 -0.77 11.49 17.41
CA ASP A 349 0.05 11.91 18.55
C ASP A 349 -0.84 12.30 19.74
N VAL A 350 -0.32 12.15 20.96
CA VAL A 350 -1.13 12.25 22.17
C VAL A 350 -0.39 13.08 23.22
N SER A 351 -1.05 14.14 23.72
CA SER A 351 -0.56 14.96 24.83
C SER A 351 -1.74 15.60 25.55
N ASN A 352 -1.58 15.91 26.84
CA ASN A 352 -2.57 16.65 27.65
C ASN A 352 -4.01 16.14 27.49
N ASN A 353 -4.17 14.79 27.50
CA ASN A 353 -5.45 14.09 27.33
C ASN A 353 -6.17 14.41 26.00
N LYS A 354 -5.41 14.75 24.95
CA LYS A 354 -5.89 14.99 23.59
C LYS A 354 -5.13 14.12 22.61
N VAL A 355 -5.86 13.55 21.65
CA VAL A 355 -5.33 12.76 20.53
C VAL A 355 -5.53 13.56 19.26
N VAL A 356 -4.48 13.77 18.48
CA VAL A 356 -4.52 14.49 17.21
C VAL A 356 -4.14 13.56 16.07
N PHE A 357 -4.84 13.65 14.95
CA PHE A 357 -4.56 12.90 13.71
C PHE A 357 -5.11 13.64 12.49
N GLY A 358 -4.51 13.39 11.33
CA GLY A 358 -5.00 13.85 10.02
C GLY A 358 -5.90 12.82 9.36
N SER A 359 -6.79 13.25 8.46
CA SER A 359 -7.65 12.37 7.67
C SER A 359 -7.68 12.79 6.20
N THR A 360 -7.87 11.83 5.31
CA THR A 360 -8.03 12.10 3.86
C THR A 360 -9.34 12.82 3.52
N ASP A 361 -10.23 13.04 4.50
CA ASP A 361 -11.40 13.91 4.37
C ASP A 361 -11.08 15.41 4.51
N GLN A 362 -9.79 15.78 4.40
CA GLN A 362 -9.29 17.15 4.42
C GLN A 362 -9.38 17.83 5.79
N ASN A 363 -9.42 17.07 6.88
CA ASN A 363 -9.45 17.63 8.22
C ASN A 363 -8.34 17.08 9.12
N ILE A 364 -7.85 17.93 9.99
CA ILE A 364 -7.08 17.57 11.18
C ILE A 364 -8.07 17.49 12.34
N TYR A 365 -8.04 16.41 13.09
CA TYR A 365 -8.93 16.16 14.21
C TYR A 365 -8.20 16.16 15.53
N CYS A 366 -8.84 16.71 16.56
CA CYS A 366 -8.45 16.54 17.94
C CYS A 366 -9.62 15.96 18.72
N VAL A 367 -9.39 14.83 19.38
CA VAL A 367 -10.39 14.17 20.23
C VAL A 367 -9.86 14.03 21.66
N ASN A 368 -10.76 13.96 22.63
CA ASN A 368 -10.40 13.72 24.02
C ASN A 368 -9.90 12.27 24.19
N ALA A 369 -8.70 12.07 24.74
CA ALA A 369 -8.06 10.78 24.84
C ALA A 369 -8.80 9.76 25.72
N SER A 370 -9.53 10.24 26.72
CA SER A 370 -10.28 9.37 27.64
C SER A 370 -11.64 8.95 27.10
N THR A 371 -12.30 9.81 26.30
CA THR A 371 -13.70 9.63 25.92
C THR A 371 -13.93 9.46 24.41
N GLY A 372 -12.95 9.76 23.57
CA GLY A 372 -13.09 9.80 22.12
C GLY A 372 -13.96 10.93 21.58
N LYS A 373 -14.46 11.83 22.42
CA LYS A 373 -15.30 12.94 21.96
C LYS A 373 -14.48 13.99 21.22
N LEU A 374 -15.05 14.53 20.12
CA LEU A 374 -14.45 15.61 19.36
C LEU A 374 -14.22 16.84 20.25
N VAL A 375 -13.00 17.38 20.20
CA VAL A 375 -12.62 18.66 20.82
C VAL A 375 -12.68 19.76 19.78
N TRP A 376 -11.99 19.57 18.67
CA TRP A 376 -12.03 20.46 17.50
C TRP A 376 -11.64 19.69 16.23
N LYS A 377 -11.96 20.28 15.08
CA LYS A 377 -11.43 19.90 13.76
C LYS A 377 -10.99 21.15 13.01
N TYR A 378 -9.95 21.00 12.19
CA TYR A 378 -9.40 22.06 11.35
C TYR A 378 -9.45 21.62 9.89
N PHE A 379 -10.09 22.40 9.02
CA PHE A 379 -10.23 22.09 7.60
C PHE A 379 -9.05 22.63 6.78
N THR A 380 -8.42 21.81 5.95
CA THR A 380 -7.16 22.10 5.24
C THR A 380 -7.31 22.22 3.72
N HIS A 381 -8.49 21.95 3.16
CA HIS A 381 -8.78 21.90 1.72
C HIS A 381 -8.01 20.78 0.95
N SER A 382 -7.19 19.97 1.60
CA SER A 382 -6.44 18.87 1.02
C SER A 382 -6.35 17.68 1.99
N PRO A 383 -6.22 16.45 1.49
CA PRO A 383 -6.03 15.28 2.35
C PRO A 383 -4.84 15.43 3.30
N ILE A 384 -4.95 14.87 4.51
CA ILE A 384 -3.87 14.85 5.49
C ILE A 384 -3.45 13.41 5.74
N VAL A 385 -2.28 13.05 5.23
CA VAL A 385 -1.63 11.74 5.44
C VAL A 385 -0.45 11.84 6.43
N ALA A 386 -0.03 13.06 6.75
CA ALA A 386 1.09 13.36 7.64
C ALA A 386 0.83 12.92 9.09
N VAL A 387 1.93 12.64 9.79
CA VAL A 387 1.94 12.37 11.23
C VAL A 387 2.05 13.70 11.99
N PRO A 388 1.14 14.03 12.92
CA PRO A 388 1.29 15.21 13.77
C PRO A 388 2.41 15.05 14.79
N LYS A 389 2.92 16.16 15.29
CA LYS A 389 3.78 16.25 16.46
C LYS A 389 3.22 17.27 17.45
N ILE A 390 2.93 16.85 18.67
CA ILE A 390 2.49 17.74 19.74
C ILE A 390 3.70 18.13 20.60
N HIS A 391 3.88 19.42 20.82
CA HIS A 391 4.92 19.95 21.70
C HIS A 391 4.45 21.27 22.32
N ASN A 392 4.57 21.43 23.65
CA ASN A 392 4.23 22.65 24.39
C ASN A 392 2.84 23.24 24.01
N ASP A 393 1.80 22.38 24.00
CA ASP A 393 0.42 22.73 23.63
C ASP A 393 0.24 23.23 22.18
N VAL A 394 1.18 22.95 21.30
CA VAL A 394 1.11 23.22 19.87
C VAL A 394 1.17 21.91 19.09
N VAL A 395 0.31 21.79 18.08
CA VAL A 395 0.28 20.71 17.10
C VAL A 395 1.01 21.18 15.84
N TYR A 396 2.03 20.45 15.44
CA TYR A 396 2.79 20.68 14.20
C TYR A 396 2.45 19.57 13.21
N ILE A 397 2.00 19.92 12.00
CA ILE A 397 1.57 18.94 11.02
C ILE A 397 1.66 19.50 9.60
N GLY A 398 2.11 18.66 8.66
CA GLY A 398 2.09 18.95 7.24
C GLY A 398 0.77 18.55 6.58
N GLY A 399 0.56 18.97 5.35
CA GLY A 399 -0.64 18.69 4.57
C GLY A 399 -0.35 18.22 3.15
N GLY A 400 -1.39 17.69 2.51
CA GLY A 400 -1.41 17.35 1.09
C GLY A 400 -1.36 18.57 0.16
N ASP A 401 -1.58 19.77 0.74
CA ASP A 401 -1.54 21.07 0.06
C ASP A 401 -0.15 21.73 0.04
N GLY A 402 0.89 21.01 0.43
CA GLY A 402 2.25 21.57 0.50
C GLY A 402 2.42 22.62 1.58
N LYS A 403 1.57 22.62 2.60
CA LYS A 403 1.66 23.55 3.72
C LYS A 403 2.02 22.83 5.01
N PHE A 404 2.75 23.52 5.87
CA PHE A 404 3.08 23.05 7.22
C PHE A 404 2.52 24.02 8.28
N ARG A 405 1.85 23.48 9.31
CA ARG A 405 1.02 24.26 10.23
C ARG A 405 1.40 24.04 11.67
N ALA A 406 1.34 25.12 12.46
CA ALA A 406 1.28 25.07 13.91
C ALA A 406 -0.12 25.50 14.37
N ILE A 407 -0.76 24.62 15.14
CA ILE A 407 -2.15 24.78 15.60
C ILE A 407 -2.17 24.67 17.12
N ASN A 408 -2.91 25.56 17.80
CA ASN A 408 -3.08 25.47 19.24
C ASN A 408 -3.84 24.21 19.63
N LEU A 409 -3.25 23.35 20.45
CA LEU A 409 -3.78 22.05 20.85
C LEU A 409 -5.15 22.14 21.55
N SER A 410 -5.38 23.19 22.30
CA SER A 410 -6.61 23.32 23.11
C SER A 410 -7.78 23.90 22.31
N THR A 411 -7.51 24.80 21.38
CA THR A 411 -8.54 25.57 20.67
C THR A 411 -8.71 25.21 19.21
N GLY A 412 -7.74 24.54 18.58
CA GLY A 412 -7.71 24.26 17.14
C GLY A 412 -7.45 25.51 16.28
N LYS A 413 -7.06 26.64 16.87
CA LYS A 413 -6.75 27.86 16.13
C LYS A 413 -5.35 27.78 15.54
N LEU A 414 -5.21 28.21 14.28
CA LEU A 414 -3.93 28.37 13.60
C LEU A 414 -3.07 29.39 14.34
N ILE A 415 -1.80 29.05 14.57
CA ILE A 415 -0.78 29.94 15.13
C ILE A 415 0.04 30.52 14.00
N TRP A 416 0.58 29.66 13.15
CA TRP A 416 1.29 30.02 11.93
C TRP A 416 1.18 28.92 10.86
N GLU A 417 1.40 29.28 9.62
CA GLU A 417 1.42 28.39 8.45
C GLU A 417 2.61 28.77 7.57
N TYR A 418 3.33 27.75 7.07
CA TYR A 418 4.40 27.89 6.08
C TYR A 418 3.95 27.29 4.75
N GLU A 419 4.07 28.05 3.65
CA GLU A 419 3.57 27.71 2.31
C GLU A 419 4.69 27.42 1.29
N GLY A 420 5.96 27.38 1.73
CA GLY A 420 7.12 27.26 0.84
C GLY A 420 7.50 25.83 0.44
N ILE A 421 6.58 24.86 0.51
CA ILE A 421 6.82 23.44 0.21
C ILE A 421 6.26 23.13 -1.17
N GLY A 422 7.09 22.53 -2.04
CA GLY A 422 6.70 22.25 -3.42
C GLY A 422 5.75 21.08 -3.61
N GLU A 423 5.67 20.16 -2.63
CA GLU A 423 4.87 18.94 -2.67
C GLU A 423 4.32 18.62 -1.27
N PHE A 424 3.52 17.58 -1.14
CA PHE A 424 2.90 17.22 0.13
C PHE A 424 3.88 16.70 1.18
N VAL A 425 3.47 16.76 2.45
CA VAL A 425 4.21 16.27 3.61
C VAL A 425 3.53 15.02 4.16
N GLU A 426 4.32 13.98 4.41
CA GLU A 426 3.87 12.70 5.00
C GLU A 426 4.57 12.40 6.33
N SER A 427 5.83 12.85 6.48
CA SER A 427 6.70 12.48 7.59
C SER A 427 6.17 12.86 8.97
N LYS A 428 6.70 12.19 9.99
CA LYS A 428 6.61 12.64 11.39
C LYS A 428 7.65 13.71 11.64
N PRO A 429 7.24 14.92 12.07
CA PRO A 429 8.20 16.00 12.35
C PRO A 429 9.07 15.69 13.56
N LEU A 430 10.33 16.09 13.49
CA LEU A 430 11.29 16.08 14.58
C LEU A 430 11.39 17.48 15.19
N ILE A 431 11.34 17.60 16.51
CA ILE A 431 11.70 18.82 17.21
C ILE A 431 13.10 18.69 17.79
N TYR A 432 13.96 19.61 17.42
CA TYR A 432 15.33 19.70 17.95
C TYR A 432 15.72 21.16 18.18
N ASN A 433 16.05 21.50 19.43
CA ASN A 433 16.23 22.87 19.89
C ASN A 433 14.99 23.72 19.60
N ASP A 434 15.14 24.83 18.91
CA ASP A 434 14.10 25.77 18.50
C ASP A 434 13.52 25.51 17.09
N LYS A 435 13.79 24.33 16.51
CA LYS A 435 13.45 23.99 15.14
C LYS A 435 12.48 22.82 15.06
N ILE A 436 11.60 22.86 14.07
CA ILE A 436 10.80 21.73 13.60
C ILE A 436 11.34 21.27 12.26
N ILE A 437 11.66 19.96 12.14
CA ILE A 437 12.34 19.38 10.99
C ILE A 437 11.47 18.29 10.41
N PHE A 438 11.25 18.31 9.08
CA PHE A 438 10.41 17.35 8.38
C PHE A 438 10.82 17.21 6.92
N GLY A 439 10.61 16.04 6.34
CA GLY A 439 10.79 15.79 4.92
C GLY A 439 9.50 16.03 4.14
N ALA A 440 9.64 16.41 2.86
CA ALA A 440 8.52 16.56 1.93
C ALA A 440 8.84 15.86 0.60
N TRP A 441 7.81 15.63 -0.21
CA TRP A 441 7.94 14.91 -1.49
C TRP A 441 8.58 15.75 -2.62
N ASP A 442 8.92 17.00 -2.34
CA ASP A 442 9.69 17.87 -3.24
C ASP A 442 11.20 17.69 -3.15
N SER A 443 11.67 16.59 -2.58
CA SER A 443 13.07 16.22 -2.39
C SER A 443 13.82 16.96 -1.27
N TYR A 444 13.11 17.79 -0.48
CA TYR A 444 13.75 18.57 0.58
C TYR A 444 13.43 18.08 1.98
N LEU A 445 14.40 18.21 2.86
CA LEU A 445 14.24 18.24 4.31
C LEU A 445 14.21 19.71 4.75
N TYR A 446 13.19 20.11 5.48
CA TYR A 446 12.97 21.49 5.95
C TYR A 446 13.27 21.60 7.42
N ALA A 447 13.81 22.72 7.85
CA ALA A 447 13.83 23.16 9.23
C ALA A 447 13.19 24.55 9.33
N LEU A 448 12.12 24.62 10.11
CA LEU A 448 11.43 25.89 10.40
C LEU A 448 11.61 26.25 11.87
N ASN A 449 11.57 27.54 12.17
CA ASN A 449 11.55 28.04 13.54
C ASN A 449 10.24 27.65 14.23
N LEU A 450 10.31 27.05 15.42
CA LEU A 450 9.11 26.62 16.18
C LEU A 450 8.17 27.75 16.53
N LYS A 451 8.71 28.98 16.74
CA LYS A 451 7.94 30.12 17.25
C LYS A 451 7.03 30.74 16.19
N ASP A 452 7.54 30.91 14.97
CA ASP A 452 6.88 31.70 13.93
C ASP A 452 6.78 31.02 12.56
N GLY A 453 7.34 29.80 12.41
CA GLY A 453 7.30 29.04 11.17
C GLY A 453 8.24 29.56 10.07
N SER A 454 9.11 30.53 10.36
CA SER A 454 10.08 31.03 9.39
C SER A 454 11.08 29.95 8.98
N LEU A 455 11.46 29.92 7.70
CA LEU A 455 12.44 28.97 7.17
C LEU A 455 13.83 29.29 7.77
N VAL A 456 14.43 28.30 8.43
CA VAL A 456 15.82 28.37 8.92
C VAL A 456 16.75 27.85 7.83
N TRP A 457 16.50 26.64 7.35
CA TRP A 457 17.21 26.04 6.24
C TRP A 457 16.36 24.97 5.55
N LYS A 458 16.72 24.64 4.32
CA LYS A 458 16.28 23.42 3.64
C LYS A 458 17.49 22.69 3.08
N TRP A 459 17.46 21.38 3.15
CA TRP A 459 18.51 20.50 2.68
C TRP A 459 17.97 19.57 1.61
N GLN A 460 18.76 19.33 0.56
CA GLN A 460 18.45 18.35 -0.48
C GLN A 460 19.55 17.30 -0.53
N GLY A 461 19.14 16.01 -0.55
CA GLY A 461 20.02 14.87 -0.74
C GLY A 461 20.27 14.60 -2.22
N THR A 462 19.87 13.42 -2.67
CA THR A 462 19.82 13.10 -4.09
C THR A 462 18.58 13.74 -4.70
N GLU A 463 18.75 14.42 -5.84
CA GLU A 463 17.66 15.07 -6.55
C GLU A 463 16.69 14.05 -7.15
N GLY A 464 15.42 14.34 -7.08
CA GLY A 464 14.33 13.54 -7.68
C GLY A 464 13.26 13.15 -6.67
N PHE A 465 12.02 13.18 -7.12
CA PHE A 465 10.83 12.87 -6.33
C PHE A 465 10.97 11.54 -5.57
N LEU A 466 11.41 10.47 -6.26
CA LEU A 466 11.56 9.13 -5.66
C LEU A 466 12.65 9.02 -4.59
N TYR A 467 13.53 10.02 -4.48
CA TYR A 467 14.59 10.09 -3.46
C TYR A 467 14.26 11.03 -2.30
N SER A 468 13.02 11.52 -2.25
CA SER A 468 12.57 12.46 -1.22
C SER A 468 12.68 11.87 0.18
N PRO A 469 13.11 12.65 1.19
CA PRO A 469 13.13 12.24 2.59
C PRO A 469 11.73 12.24 3.23
N ALA A 470 10.68 12.22 2.43
CA ALA A 470 9.31 12.47 2.82
C ALA A 470 8.71 11.46 3.82
N ALA A 471 9.15 10.20 3.79
CA ALA A 471 8.66 9.18 4.72
C ALA A 471 9.67 8.86 5.84
N CYS A 472 10.87 9.43 5.79
CA CYS A 472 11.87 9.24 6.84
C CYS A 472 11.49 10.05 8.09
N TRP A 473 11.55 9.38 9.25
CA TRP A 473 11.44 10.07 10.54
C TRP A 473 12.85 10.43 11.01
N ALA A 474 13.30 11.63 10.67
CA ALA A 474 14.63 12.08 11.06
C ALA A 474 14.85 12.00 12.59
N VAL A 475 16.09 11.78 13.01
CA VAL A 475 16.49 11.78 14.42
C VAL A 475 17.62 12.76 14.64
N ALA A 476 17.84 13.20 15.87
CA ALA A 476 18.85 14.20 16.19
C ALA A 476 19.65 13.89 17.45
N SER A 477 20.93 14.18 17.41
CA SER A 477 21.82 14.17 18.58
C SER A 477 23.10 14.92 18.28
N ASN A 478 23.75 15.44 19.33
CA ASN A 478 25.10 16.07 19.25
C ASN A 478 25.21 17.16 18.18
N GLY A 479 24.17 18.03 18.05
CA GLY A 479 24.14 19.09 17.06
C GLY A 479 23.92 18.63 15.62
N LYS A 480 23.52 17.39 15.41
CA LYS A 480 23.34 16.78 14.08
C LYS A 480 21.91 16.25 13.91
N ILE A 481 21.43 16.35 12.68
CA ILE A 481 20.21 15.68 12.19
C ILE A 481 20.66 14.50 11.34
N PHE A 482 20.08 13.33 11.59
CA PHE A 482 20.34 12.13 10.82
C PHE A 482 19.12 11.74 10.02
N VAL A 483 19.32 11.40 8.75
CA VAL A 483 18.27 11.02 7.80
C VAL A 483 18.75 9.89 6.90
N VAL A 484 17.81 9.01 6.55
CA VAL A 484 17.99 7.94 5.57
C VAL A 484 16.83 8.01 4.59
N ALA A 485 17.09 8.53 3.40
CA ALA A 485 16.09 8.64 2.34
C ALA A 485 16.08 7.38 1.43
N PRO A 486 15.12 7.28 0.49
CA PRO A 486 15.09 6.18 -0.49
C PRO A 486 16.31 6.09 -1.40
N ASP A 487 17.17 7.11 -1.42
CA ASP A 487 18.47 7.11 -2.14
C ASP A 487 19.49 6.13 -1.55
N ARG A 488 19.16 5.43 -0.45
CA ARG A 488 19.98 4.42 0.23
C ARG A 488 21.24 4.97 0.90
N ILE A 489 21.22 6.26 1.22
CA ILE A 489 22.37 6.98 1.80
C ILE A 489 22.04 7.39 3.23
N ALA A 490 22.88 6.96 4.19
CA ALA A 490 22.83 7.51 5.54
C ALA A 490 23.53 8.88 5.53
N THR A 491 22.88 9.87 6.10
CA THR A 491 23.34 11.27 6.07
C THR A 491 23.30 11.89 7.45
N ALA A 492 24.32 12.63 7.82
CA ALA A 492 24.32 13.56 8.94
C ALA A 492 24.42 15.00 8.45
N ILE A 493 23.57 15.85 9.00
CA ILE A 493 23.39 17.26 8.63
C ILE A 493 23.63 18.09 9.89
N ASP A 494 24.32 19.19 9.79
CA ASP A 494 24.46 20.17 10.87
C ASP A 494 23.11 20.78 11.20
N ALA A 495 22.68 20.68 12.45
CA ALA A 495 21.34 21.07 12.88
C ALA A 495 21.07 22.57 12.80
N GLU A 496 22.11 23.42 12.86
CA GLU A 496 21.98 24.88 12.84
C GLU A 496 22.00 25.41 11.40
N THR A 497 22.86 24.85 10.54
CA THR A 497 23.11 25.41 9.22
C THR A 497 22.49 24.64 8.06
N GLY A 498 22.02 23.42 8.30
CA GLY A 498 21.53 22.52 7.24
C GLY A 498 22.64 21.98 6.32
N LYS A 499 23.91 22.19 6.64
CA LYS A 499 25.04 21.70 5.82
C LYS A 499 25.27 20.21 6.08
N THR A 500 25.53 19.47 5.02
CA THR A 500 25.95 18.07 5.13
C THR A 500 27.27 17.94 5.87
N ILE A 501 27.32 17.15 6.94
CA ILE A 501 28.53 16.78 7.65
C ILE A 501 29.18 15.57 6.99
N TRP A 502 28.39 14.50 6.77
CA TRP A 502 28.82 13.33 6.04
C TRP A 502 27.64 12.62 5.36
N ARG A 503 27.94 11.87 4.31
CA ARG A 503 27.02 10.95 3.62
C ARG A 503 27.75 9.65 3.30
N THR A 504 27.05 8.51 3.46
CA THR A 504 27.61 7.19 3.12
C THR A 504 26.54 6.27 2.52
N ASN A 505 26.88 5.60 1.42
CA ASN A 505 26.08 4.54 0.78
C ASN A 505 26.69 3.14 1.00
N ALA A 506 27.71 3.03 1.87
CA ALA A 506 28.45 1.79 2.11
C ALA A 506 27.58 0.64 2.63
N HIS A 507 26.41 0.92 3.19
CA HIS A 507 25.60 -0.07 3.92
C HIS A 507 24.18 -0.25 3.38
N GLN A 508 23.80 0.39 2.27
CA GLN A 508 22.49 0.26 1.63
C GLN A 508 21.31 0.30 2.62
N VAL A 509 21.23 1.36 3.40
CA VAL A 509 20.14 1.63 4.35
C VAL A 509 18.98 2.31 3.64
N ARG A 510 17.74 2.14 4.13
CA ARG A 510 16.59 2.79 3.51
C ARG A 510 15.50 3.16 4.53
N GLU A 511 15.14 4.44 4.57
CA GLU A 511 13.98 5.05 5.24
C GLU A 511 13.75 4.72 6.73
N SER A 512 14.49 3.79 7.30
CA SER A 512 14.31 3.37 8.70
C SER A 512 15.52 3.76 9.53
N ILE A 513 15.34 4.74 10.40
CA ILE A 513 16.38 5.29 11.28
C ILE A 513 15.83 5.45 12.70
N GLY A 514 16.68 5.28 13.69
CA GLY A 514 16.37 5.46 15.10
C GLY A 514 17.59 5.99 15.86
N ILE A 515 17.38 6.34 17.11
CA ILE A 515 18.45 6.85 17.99
C ILE A 515 18.39 6.17 19.35
N SER A 516 19.55 5.95 19.97
CA SER A 516 19.62 5.43 21.34
C SER A 516 19.13 6.46 22.35
N GLY A 517 18.56 5.96 23.47
CA GLY A 517 18.02 6.81 24.54
C GLY A 517 19.06 7.72 25.19
N ASP A 518 20.35 7.34 25.14
CA ASP A 518 21.48 8.17 25.60
C ASP A 518 22.07 9.09 24.52
N GLY A 519 21.53 9.04 23.29
CA GLY A 519 21.94 9.87 22.16
C GLY A 519 23.32 9.54 21.60
N LYS A 520 23.95 8.41 21.95
CA LYS A 520 25.29 8.05 21.47
C LYS A 520 25.30 7.35 20.14
N TYR A 521 24.24 6.62 19.79
CA TYR A 521 24.17 5.78 18.60
C TYR A 521 22.96 6.08 17.74
N VAL A 522 23.16 6.02 16.44
CA VAL A 522 22.11 6.09 15.41
C VAL A 522 21.97 4.70 14.81
N TYR A 523 20.75 4.19 14.77
CA TYR A 523 20.40 2.91 14.17
C TYR A 523 19.85 3.13 12.76
N ALA A 524 20.36 2.42 11.77
CA ALA A 524 19.82 2.45 10.41
C ALA A 524 19.54 1.01 9.95
N LYS A 525 18.28 0.70 9.62
CA LYS A 525 17.89 -0.61 9.11
C LYS A 525 18.40 -0.76 7.67
N GLY A 526 19.18 -1.79 7.43
CA GLY A 526 19.70 -2.14 6.11
C GLY A 526 18.63 -2.78 5.23
N MET A 527 18.92 -2.85 3.94
CA MET A 527 18.07 -3.54 2.96
C MET A 527 18.26 -5.06 2.96
N ASN A 528 19.30 -5.57 3.62
CA ASN A 528 19.58 -7.00 3.73
C ASN A 528 20.09 -7.32 5.14
N ASP A 529 19.32 -8.08 5.87
CA ASP A 529 19.65 -8.73 7.14
C ASP A 529 20.16 -7.86 8.29
N SER A 530 20.70 -6.67 8.05
CA SER A 530 21.51 -5.96 9.05
C SER A 530 20.85 -4.72 9.62
N LEU A 531 21.02 -4.49 10.93
CA LEU A 531 20.89 -3.18 11.55
C LEU A 531 22.30 -2.58 11.73
N PHE A 532 22.53 -1.42 11.13
CA PHE A 532 23.79 -0.68 11.22
C PHE A 532 23.74 0.32 12.37
N VAL A 533 24.79 0.34 13.19
CA VAL A 533 24.92 1.22 14.35
C VAL A 533 26.05 2.21 14.09
N PHE A 534 25.72 3.49 13.99
CA PHE A 534 26.68 4.58 13.79
C PHE A 534 26.89 5.39 15.06
N SER A 535 28.08 5.97 15.22
CA SER A 535 28.35 6.93 16.27
C SER A 535 27.65 8.27 15.98
N ALA A 536 26.78 8.72 16.88
CA ALA A 536 26.10 10.01 16.74
C ALA A 536 27.04 11.23 16.98
N SER A 537 28.12 11.06 17.73
CA SER A 537 29.07 12.15 18.02
C SER A 537 30.10 12.38 16.92
N SER A 538 30.37 11.37 16.07
CA SER A 538 31.40 11.47 15.02
C SER A 538 31.02 12.48 13.93
N ASN A 539 32.01 13.18 13.40
CA ASN A 539 31.91 14.01 12.21
C ASN A 539 32.22 13.25 10.90
N GLU A 540 32.37 11.94 11.00
CA GLU A 540 32.51 10.99 9.91
C GLU A 540 31.46 9.90 10.06
N ALA A 541 31.16 9.18 8.99
CA ALA A 541 30.24 8.04 9.00
C ALA A 541 30.86 6.83 9.72
N LYS A 542 31.10 6.97 11.03
CA LYS A 542 31.76 5.95 11.87
C LYS A 542 30.80 4.84 12.22
N LEU A 543 30.91 3.70 11.52
CA LEU A 543 30.21 2.47 11.89
C LEU A 543 30.79 1.92 13.19
N VAL A 544 29.93 1.63 14.17
CA VAL A 544 30.28 0.98 15.45
C VAL A 544 30.10 -0.52 15.33
N LYS A 545 28.97 -0.96 14.76
CA LYS A 545 28.66 -2.37 14.54
C LYS A 545 27.62 -2.55 13.43
N ALA A 546 27.72 -3.65 12.69
CA ALA A 546 26.65 -4.21 11.88
C ALA A 546 26.11 -5.45 12.63
N ILE A 547 24.80 -5.46 12.91
CA ILE A 547 24.15 -6.54 13.63
C ILE A 547 23.37 -7.36 12.61
N ASP A 548 23.79 -8.62 12.41
CA ASP A 548 23.07 -9.56 11.55
C ASP A 548 21.77 -10.02 12.22
N CYS A 549 20.66 -9.53 11.71
CA CYS A 549 19.32 -9.83 12.20
C CYS A 549 18.61 -10.92 11.39
N LYS A 550 19.15 -11.35 10.24
CA LYS A 550 18.60 -12.41 9.37
C LYS A 550 17.11 -12.24 9.09
N PHE A 551 16.72 -11.07 8.59
CA PHE A 551 15.32 -10.77 8.21
C PHE A 551 15.09 -10.83 6.70
N GLY A 552 16.15 -10.99 5.91
CA GLY A 552 16.09 -11.06 4.47
C GLY A 552 16.15 -9.68 3.79
N TYR A 553 15.68 -9.63 2.54
CA TYR A 553 15.54 -8.38 1.79
C TYR A 553 14.39 -7.55 2.34
N GLU A 554 14.65 -6.27 2.57
CA GLU A 554 13.76 -5.35 3.26
C GLU A 554 13.86 -3.94 2.68
N ILE A 555 12.72 -3.35 2.33
CA ILE A 555 12.63 -1.97 1.84
C ILE A 555 11.56 -1.15 2.57
N ASP A 556 10.78 -1.78 3.42
CA ASP A 556 9.64 -1.17 4.08
C ASP A 556 10.05 -0.41 5.35
N PRO A 557 9.49 0.78 5.60
CA PRO A 557 9.87 1.58 6.74
C PRO A 557 9.27 1.02 8.05
N SER A 558 10.14 0.73 9.01
CA SER A 558 9.80 0.51 10.42
C SER A 558 10.96 1.05 11.26
N MET A 559 10.74 2.19 11.89
CA MET A 559 11.79 2.95 12.57
C MET A 559 12.25 2.19 13.83
N PRO A 560 13.56 1.89 14.00
CA PRO A 560 14.08 1.34 15.23
C PRO A 560 13.76 2.24 16.44
N GLN A 561 13.15 1.65 17.48
CA GLN A 561 12.76 2.36 18.69
C GLN A 561 13.46 1.73 19.90
N GLU A 562 14.14 2.53 20.70
CA GLU A 562 14.82 2.05 21.91
C GLU A 562 14.00 2.38 23.16
N LYS A 563 13.96 1.43 24.08
CA LYS A 563 13.39 1.61 25.41
C LYS A 563 14.11 0.76 26.43
N GLU A 564 14.63 1.38 27.50
CA GLU A 564 15.27 0.71 28.63
C GLU A 564 16.37 -0.30 28.22
N GLY A 565 17.16 0.08 27.21
CA GLY A 565 18.27 -0.74 26.74
C GLY A 565 17.91 -1.83 25.73
N VAL A 566 16.71 -1.82 25.17
CA VAL A 566 16.29 -2.72 24.09
C VAL A 566 15.84 -1.94 22.89
N VAL A 567 16.39 -2.23 21.71
CA VAL A 567 16.00 -1.67 20.42
C VAL A 567 15.04 -2.62 19.72
N TYR A 568 13.87 -2.12 19.32
CA TYR A 568 12.83 -2.87 18.63
C TYR A 568 12.57 -2.32 17.26
N PHE A 569 12.31 -3.18 16.27
CA PHE A 569 11.79 -2.80 14.96
C PHE A 569 10.99 -3.93 14.31
N GLY A 570 10.18 -3.58 13.33
CA GLY A 570 9.43 -4.51 12.51
C GLY A 570 10.03 -4.70 11.12
N THR A 571 9.51 -5.70 10.39
CA THR A 571 9.87 -6.01 9.01
C THR A 571 8.63 -6.20 8.14
N LYS A 572 8.81 -6.19 6.82
CA LYS A 572 7.73 -6.36 5.84
C LYS A 572 7.00 -7.71 5.96
N ASN A 573 7.69 -8.73 6.40
CA ASN A 573 7.16 -10.09 6.48
C ASN A 573 6.64 -10.48 7.87
N GLY A 574 6.28 -9.51 8.71
CA GLY A 574 5.66 -9.75 10.02
C GLY A 574 6.63 -10.09 11.16
N LEU A 575 7.95 -9.97 10.96
CA LEU A 575 8.94 -10.25 11.99
C LEU A 575 9.16 -9.02 12.86
N VAL A 576 9.14 -9.20 14.18
CA VAL A 576 9.58 -8.21 15.17
C VAL A 576 10.93 -8.65 15.71
N VAL A 577 11.88 -7.74 15.74
CA VAL A 577 13.24 -7.98 16.22
C VAL A 577 13.52 -7.14 17.46
N ALA A 578 14.11 -7.73 18.50
CA ALA A 578 14.60 -7.05 19.68
C ALA A 578 16.10 -7.23 19.83
N ILE A 579 16.82 -6.16 20.11
CA ILE A 579 18.27 -6.11 20.21
C ILE A 579 18.67 -5.56 21.58
N ASP A 580 19.59 -6.23 22.24
CA ASP A 580 20.26 -5.72 23.43
C ASP A 580 21.16 -4.54 23.03
N PHE A 581 20.83 -3.36 23.53
CA PHE A 581 21.56 -2.14 23.23
C PHE A 581 23.02 -2.16 23.70
N GLN A 582 23.32 -2.79 24.86
CA GLN A 582 24.69 -2.80 25.42
C GLN A 582 25.58 -3.80 24.70
N LYS A 583 25.05 -4.98 24.40
CA LYS A 583 25.78 -6.05 23.72
C LYS A 583 25.82 -5.85 22.20
N LEU A 584 24.86 -5.09 21.68
CA LEU A 584 24.59 -4.94 20.25
C LEU A 584 24.39 -6.31 19.57
N GLU A 585 23.49 -7.12 20.14
CA GLU A 585 23.16 -8.47 19.69
C GLU A 585 21.66 -8.71 19.72
N VAL A 586 21.17 -9.56 18.80
CA VAL A 586 19.76 -9.95 18.76
C VAL A 586 19.41 -10.72 20.05
N MET A 587 18.43 -10.21 20.80
CA MET A 587 17.88 -10.87 21.98
C MET A 587 16.84 -11.92 21.61
N TRP A 588 15.91 -11.52 20.73
CA TRP A 588 14.86 -12.40 20.27
C TRP A 588 14.24 -11.88 18.96
N LYS A 589 13.54 -12.78 18.30
CA LYS A 589 12.70 -12.51 17.14
C LYS A 589 11.32 -13.13 17.35
N TYR A 590 10.30 -12.49 16.83
CA TYR A 590 8.93 -13.00 16.90
C TYR A 590 8.18 -12.70 15.60
N LYS A 591 7.72 -13.74 14.92
CA LYS A 591 6.89 -13.62 13.72
C LYS A 591 5.44 -13.48 14.13
N SER A 592 4.89 -12.27 14.00
CA SER A 592 3.52 -11.92 14.43
C SER A 592 2.47 -12.17 13.37
N GLY A 593 2.87 -12.22 12.09
CA GLY A 593 2.00 -12.34 10.95
C GLY A 593 2.80 -12.49 9.66
N VAL A 594 2.21 -12.12 8.54
CA VAL A 594 2.84 -12.18 7.21
C VAL A 594 3.03 -10.81 6.59
N SER A 595 2.40 -9.80 7.13
CA SER A 595 2.35 -8.44 6.62
C SER A 595 3.31 -7.50 7.34
N LEU A 596 3.54 -6.33 6.75
CA LEU A 596 4.41 -5.29 7.31
C LEU A 596 4.02 -4.94 8.76
N VAL A 597 5.00 -5.05 9.64
CA VAL A 597 4.94 -4.48 11.00
C VAL A 597 5.38 -3.02 10.94
N ASN A 598 4.46 -2.10 11.23
CA ASN A 598 4.72 -0.67 11.29
C ASN A 598 5.75 -0.32 12.37
N THR A 599 6.14 0.96 12.45
CA THR A 599 7.00 1.43 13.55
C THR A 599 6.36 1.07 14.89
N VAL A 600 7.11 0.41 15.74
CA VAL A 600 6.63 -0.19 16.99
C VAL A 600 6.61 0.82 18.15
N ALA A 601 5.84 0.54 19.20
CA ALA A 601 5.81 1.34 20.43
C ALA A 601 6.27 0.49 21.63
N PRO A 602 7.56 0.53 22.02
CA PRO A 602 8.04 -0.14 23.20
C PRO A 602 7.44 0.47 24.49
N ILE A 603 7.00 -0.39 25.39
CA ILE A 603 6.50 -0.02 26.72
C ILE A 603 7.64 0.01 27.72
N ASP A 604 8.38 -1.09 27.76
CA ASP A 604 9.55 -1.31 28.59
C ASP A 604 10.49 -2.31 27.88
N LYS A 605 11.56 -2.75 28.56
CA LYS A 605 12.51 -3.73 28.01
C LYS A 605 11.92 -5.12 27.74
N SER A 606 10.66 -5.39 28.13
CA SER A 606 10.02 -6.70 28.00
C SER A 606 8.72 -6.68 27.21
N LYS A 607 8.20 -5.49 26.84
CA LYS A 607 6.90 -5.34 26.19
C LYS A 607 6.94 -4.32 25.07
N VAL A 608 6.32 -4.68 23.97
CA VAL A 608 6.17 -3.81 22.81
C VAL A 608 4.77 -3.93 22.20
N VAL A 609 4.16 -2.81 21.89
CA VAL A 609 2.92 -2.78 21.08
C VAL A 609 3.32 -2.63 19.61
N ILE A 610 2.71 -3.43 18.77
CA ILE A 610 2.88 -3.38 17.32
C ILE A 610 1.54 -3.21 16.62
N THR A 611 1.59 -2.71 15.40
CA THR A 611 0.50 -2.74 14.41
C THR A 611 1.03 -3.31 13.11
N ASN A 612 0.15 -3.91 12.31
CA ASN A 612 0.50 -4.44 11.00
C ASN A 612 -0.55 -4.08 9.93
N THR A 613 -0.22 -4.31 8.67
CA THR A 613 -1.11 -4.00 7.55
C THR A 613 -2.28 -4.97 7.41
N ASP A 614 -2.28 -6.10 8.13
CA ASP A 614 -3.46 -6.95 8.30
C ASP A 614 -4.51 -6.38 9.27
N GLY A 615 -4.30 -5.14 9.74
CA GLY A 615 -5.22 -4.44 10.63
C GLY A 615 -5.20 -4.93 12.07
N GLU A 616 -4.11 -5.51 12.51
CA GLU A 616 -3.95 -6.04 13.86
C GLU A 616 -3.15 -5.10 14.75
N VAL A 617 -3.54 -5.07 16.02
CA VAL A 617 -2.80 -4.41 17.11
C VAL A 617 -2.46 -5.49 18.12
N LEU A 618 -1.19 -5.69 18.42
CA LEU A 618 -0.73 -6.73 19.32
C LEU A 618 0.15 -6.16 20.43
N LEU A 619 0.02 -6.69 21.64
CA LEU A 619 1.04 -6.54 22.68
C LEU A 619 1.85 -7.82 22.75
N ILE A 620 3.13 -7.71 22.42
CA ILE A 620 4.11 -8.79 22.55
C ILE A 620 4.85 -8.59 23.88
N GLU A 621 5.01 -9.67 24.64
CA GLU A 621 5.74 -9.63 25.91
C GLU A 621 6.69 -10.82 26.08
N THR A 622 7.76 -10.57 26.80
CA THR A 622 8.65 -11.62 27.31
C THR A 622 8.06 -12.16 28.60
N SER A 623 7.59 -13.41 28.60
CA SER A 623 7.11 -14.07 29.82
C SER A 623 8.28 -14.27 30.78
N LYS A 624 8.07 -13.98 32.06
CA LYS A 624 9.02 -14.39 33.10
C LYS A 624 8.98 -15.91 33.19
N ASN A 625 10.16 -16.55 33.15
CA ASN A 625 10.30 -17.97 33.50
C ASN A 625 9.87 -18.21 34.93
#